data_e313de391bb173fbfd67f43f9faad7ed
#
_entry.id   e313de391bb173fbfd67f43f9faad7ed
#
_cell.length_a   1.000
_cell.length_b   1.000
_cell.length_c   1.000
_cell.angle_alpha   90.00
_cell.angle_beta   90.00
_cell.angle_gamma   90.00
#
_symmetry.space_group_name_H-M   'P 1'
#
loop_
_entity.id
_entity.type
_entity.pdbx_description
1 polymer ?
#
loop_
_entity_poly.entity_id
_entity_poly.type
_entity_poly.pdbx_seq_one_letter_code
_entity_poly.pdbx_strand_id
1 'polypeptide(L)'
;MVMRVCIPTAGTGSRLKGLTKYVNKSLVGLDNRPILSHLIEQFPPDAEFVIALGHKGHLVRDFLELAYPNRTFLYSQVDPFEGEGSGLGLSLLKCKEHLQQPFIFISCDTLVREPIPPPEKNWMGYAEVDDLTQYRTMLVEKGAVVDICEKTLGRIPTHKAYIGLAGIKDYEIFWKAMEEGGKQAIDSGEAHGQRAFIGRGIDAHAFTWFDTGNPPALEKARTAYEKSGGPNILEKTNEAIWFVDGQVIKFSDDQTFIANRAKRAALLKGFVPEITGVKSNMYRYAEVEGRVMSDVVTVPLFEKLLQHCQTFWSEEPKSDQDKVSFKNGCMKFYKDKTFERVDLFFKNFEKKDGTESINGVSMPTVKTVLDNLDWNWIADGLPRRFHGDLHFENILWSGKKQVFTFLDWRQDFAGSLTTGDVYYDLAKLMHGLIVCHELIAQDMYQVKWEDKAIHFDLHRKQMLVECERFFESWIVKNGYDLAKVRTLTALIYLNIAALHHYPYSLLLFGLGKSMLANEKK
;
A
#
# COMPACT_ATOMS: atom_id res chain seq x y z
N MET A 1 -31.97 -2.12 19.94
CA MET A 1 -31.07 -0.96 20.18
C MET A 1 -29.90 -1.14 19.22
N VAL A 2 -29.54 -0.12 18.46
CA VAL A 2 -28.40 -0.20 17.53
C VAL A 2 -27.10 -0.30 18.35
N MET A 3 -26.25 -1.27 17.98
CA MET A 3 -24.97 -1.48 18.65
C MET A 3 -24.05 -0.29 18.40
N ARG A 4 -23.49 0.31 19.44
CA ARG A 4 -22.54 1.42 19.33
C ARG A 4 -21.13 0.98 19.73
N VAL A 5 -20.16 1.35 18.90
CA VAL A 5 -18.76 0.92 19.07
C VAL A 5 -17.84 2.15 19.07
N CYS A 6 -17.03 2.29 20.11
CA CYS A 6 -16.03 3.35 20.21
C CYS A 6 -14.66 2.82 19.78
N ILE A 7 -14.06 3.46 18.78
CA ILE A 7 -12.70 3.14 18.30
C ILE A 7 -11.83 4.40 18.39
N PRO A 8 -10.94 4.52 19.39
CA PRO A 8 -10.03 5.66 19.50
C PRO A 8 -8.86 5.53 18.53
N THR A 9 -8.81 6.40 17.51
CA THR A 9 -7.74 6.44 16.51
C THR A 9 -6.83 7.67 16.63
N ALA A 10 -6.98 8.49 17.68
CA ALA A 10 -6.34 9.78 17.81
C ALA A 10 -4.81 9.73 18.01
N GLY A 11 -4.27 8.64 18.53
CA GLY A 11 -2.86 8.53 18.90
C GLY A 11 -1.88 8.51 17.73
N THR A 12 -0.63 8.93 17.97
CA THR A 12 0.45 9.04 16.96
C THR A 12 0.96 7.72 16.44
N GLY A 13 0.83 6.62 17.20
CA GLY A 13 1.35 5.31 16.83
C GLY A 13 2.88 5.23 16.80
N SER A 14 3.58 6.02 17.62
CA SER A 14 5.04 6.17 17.64
C SER A 14 5.81 4.84 17.74
N ARG A 15 5.25 3.83 18.39
CA ARG A 15 5.85 2.49 18.51
C ARG A 15 5.99 1.76 17.16
N LEU A 16 5.14 2.08 16.17
CA LEU A 16 5.20 1.52 14.80
C LEU A 16 6.23 2.21 13.90
N LYS A 17 6.93 3.24 14.41
CA LYS A 17 8.05 3.92 13.73
C LYS A 17 7.69 4.40 12.31
N GLY A 18 8.47 3.96 11.30
CA GLY A 18 8.31 4.35 9.91
C GLY A 18 6.94 4.05 9.29
N LEU A 19 6.22 3.03 9.79
CA LEU A 19 4.92 2.63 9.25
C LEU A 19 3.83 3.69 9.45
N THR A 20 3.96 4.55 10.47
CA THR A 20 3.01 5.64 10.74
C THR A 20 3.48 7.00 10.25
N LYS A 21 4.59 7.04 9.49
CA LYS A 21 5.12 8.30 8.99
C LYS A 21 4.12 9.05 8.09
N TYR A 22 3.39 8.34 7.24
CA TYR A 22 2.47 8.92 6.26
C TYR A 22 0.99 8.57 6.52
N VAL A 23 0.70 7.50 7.25
CA VAL A 23 -0.66 7.07 7.57
C VAL A 23 -0.93 7.08 9.09
N ASN A 24 -2.21 7.10 9.48
CA ASN A 24 -2.60 6.84 10.87
C ASN A 24 -2.34 5.37 11.22
N LYS A 25 -2.05 5.06 12.51
CA LYS A 25 -1.75 3.69 12.95
C LYS A 25 -2.86 2.68 12.61
N SER A 26 -4.12 3.11 12.65
CA SER A 26 -5.27 2.26 12.32
C SER A 26 -5.39 1.93 10.83
N LEU A 27 -4.70 2.69 9.97
CA LEU A 27 -4.64 2.47 8.52
C LEU A 27 -3.40 1.67 8.06
N VAL A 28 -2.56 1.23 8.98
CA VAL A 28 -1.45 0.32 8.68
C VAL A 28 -2.02 -0.98 8.10
N GLY A 29 -1.37 -1.47 7.02
CA GLY A 29 -1.84 -2.64 6.27
C GLY A 29 -1.62 -3.96 7.01
N LEU A 30 -2.63 -4.81 6.95
CA LEU A 30 -2.64 -6.20 7.36
C LEU A 30 -3.34 -7.01 6.26
N ASP A 31 -2.62 -7.86 5.52
CA ASP A 31 -3.14 -8.61 4.36
C ASP A 31 -3.83 -7.70 3.31
N ASN A 32 -3.13 -6.63 2.89
CA ASN A 32 -3.63 -5.62 1.94
C ASN A 32 -4.94 -4.92 2.37
N ARG A 33 -5.23 -4.87 3.67
CA ARG A 33 -6.38 -4.19 4.27
C ARG A 33 -5.92 -3.40 5.48
N PRO A 34 -6.49 -2.22 5.78
CA PRO A 34 -6.19 -1.53 7.03
C PRO A 34 -6.62 -2.35 8.25
N ILE A 35 -5.87 -2.25 9.35
CA ILE A 35 -6.27 -2.81 10.64
C ILE A 35 -7.70 -2.37 11.00
N LEU A 36 -8.03 -1.12 10.75
CA LEU A 36 -9.36 -0.55 11.00
C LEU A 36 -10.49 -1.29 10.25
N SER A 37 -10.24 -1.79 9.04
CA SER A 37 -11.22 -2.58 8.29
C SER A 37 -11.49 -3.92 8.96
N HIS A 38 -10.45 -4.59 9.43
CA HIS A 38 -10.61 -5.83 10.19
C HIS A 38 -11.43 -5.64 11.46
N LEU A 39 -11.31 -4.47 12.12
CA LEU A 39 -12.13 -4.14 13.29
C LEU A 39 -13.59 -3.90 12.92
N ILE A 40 -13.85 -3.03 11.95
CA ILE A 40 -15.21 -2.64 11.54
C ILE A 40 -16.04 -3.84 11.10
N GLU A 41 -15.42 -4.77 10.38
CA GLU A 41 -16.11 -5.93 9.80
C GLU A 41 -16.41 -7.04 10.81
N GLN A 42 -15.88 -6.95 12.04
CA GLN A 42 -16.29 -7.84 13.14
C GLN A 42 -17.68 -7.49 13.70
N PHE A 43 -18.21 -6.30 13.38
CA PHE A 43 -19.50 -5.83 13.88
C PHE A 43 -20.60 -5.90 12.81
N PRO A 44 -21.87 -6.04 13.22
CA PRO A 44 -23.00 -6.07 12.31
C PRO A 44 -23.04 -4.85 11.36
N PRO A 45 -23.64 -4.98 10.16
CA PRO A 45 -23.70 -3.89 9.17
C PRO A 45 -24.39 -2.61 9.69
N ASP A 46 -25.34 -2.73 10.62
CA ASP A 46 -26.09 -1.65 11.24
C ASP A 46 -25.44 -1.05 12.48
N ALA A 47 -24.26 -1.55 12.90
CA ALA A 47 -23.52 -0.98 14.02
C ALA A 47 -23.07 0.46 13.70
N GLU A 48 -23.18 1.35 14.68
CA GLU A 48 -22.71 2.73 14.63
C GLU A 48 -21.35 2.86 15.29
N PHE A 49 -20.42 3.53 14.61
CA PHE A 49 -19.05 3.69 15.11
C PHE A 49 -18.77 5.12 15.54
N VAL A 50 -18.26 5.28 16.75
CA VAL A 50 -17.75 6.55 17.27
C VAL A 50 -16.24 6.53 17.18
N ILE A 51 -15.69 7.38 16.32
CA ILE A 51 -14.27 7.43 15.97
C ILE A 51 -13.64 8.69 16.57
N ALA A 52 -12.69 8.51 17.48
CA ALA A 52 -11.90 9.62 18.00
C ALA A 52 -10.78 9.96 17.00
N LEU A 53 -10.80 11.16 16.43
CA LEU A 53 -9.86 11.64 15.43
C LEU A 53 -8.82 12.57 16.07
N GLY A 54 -7.53 12.32 15.82
CA GLY A 54 -6.41 13.15 16.24
C GLY A 54 -5.31 13.14 15.18
N HIS A 55 -4.17 12.51 15.47
CA HIS A 55 -3.05 12.42 14.53
C HIS A 55 -3.49 11.83 13.18
N LYS A 56 -3.36 12.61 12.10
CA LYS A 56 -3.81 12.25 10.76
C LYS A 56 -5.29 11.78 10.71
N GLY A 57 -6.14 12.33 11.55
CA GLY A 57 -7.55 11.96 11.67
C GLY A 57 -8.33 12.17 10.38
N HIS A 58 -7.95 13.15 9.54
CA HIS A 58 -8.54 13.38 8.23
C HIS A 58 -8.39 12.15 7.31
N LEU A 59 -7.24 11.45 7.35
CA LEU A 59 -7.04 10.23 6.55
C LEU A 59 -7.94 9.08 7.01
N VAL A 60 -8.18 8.97 8.33
CA VAL A 60 -9.11 7.98 8.88
C VAL A 60 -10.53 8.25 8.40
N ARG A 61 -10.99 9.50 8.49
CA ARG A 61 -12.31 9.91 8.00
C ARG A 61 -12.46 9.64 6.51
N ASP A 62 -11.52 10.11 5.69
CA ASP A 62 -11.54 9.96 4.24
C ASP A 62 -11.58 8.48 3.84
N PHE A 63 -10.79 7.64 4.52
CA PHE A 63 -10.80 6.20 4.30
C PHE A 63 -12.17 5.58 4.61
N LEU A 64 -12.74 5.89 5.79
CA LEU A 64 -14.03 5.32 6.22
C LEU A 64 -15.18 5.72 5.27
N GLU A 65 -15.20 6.96 4.83
CA GLU A 65 -16.21 7.47 3.87
C GLU A 65 -16.06 6.82 2.48
N LEU A 66 -14.85 6.49 2.07
CA LEU A 66 -14.62 5.76 0.82
C LEU A 66 -14.90 4.26 0.96
N ALA A 67 -14.42 3.63 2.02
CA ALA A 67 -14.50 2.18 2.20
C ALA A 67 -15.92 1.70 2.55
N TYR A 68 -16.63 2.48 3.38
CA TYR A 68 -17.90 2.07 3.98
C TYR A 68 -19.00 3.14 3.84
N PRO A 69 -19.40 3.52 2.63
CA PRO A 69 -20.36 4.61 2.40
C PRO A 69 -21.76 4.33 3.00
N ASN A 70 -22.06 3.07 3.31
CA ASN A 70 -23.37 2.64 3.84
C ASN A 70 -23.34 2.37 5.35
N ARG A 71 -22.21 2.60 6.03
CA ARG A 71 -22.11 2.47 7.50
C ARG A 71 -22.15 3.84 8.18
N THR A 72 -22.61 3.88 9.41
CA THR A 72 -22.71 5.11 10.20
C THR A 72 -21.47 5.34 11.04
N PHE A 73 -20.82 6.49 10.82
CA PHE A 73 -19.66 6.95 11.59
C PHE A 73 -19.95 8.30 12.24
N LEU A 74 -19.74 8.39 13.53
CA LEU A 74 -19.77 9.61 14.32
C LEU A 74 -18.34 9.98 14.69
N TYR A 75 -17.93 11.21 14.45
CA TYR A 75 -16.54 11.64 14.61
C TYR A 75 -16.41 12.63 15.75
N SER A 76 -15.45 12.38 16.65
CA SER A 76 -15.07 13.30 17.72
C SER A 76 -13.63 13.75 17.54
N GLN A 77 -13.41 15.07 17.40
CA GLN A 77 -12.07 15.61 17.29
C GLN A 77 -11.39 15.66 18.66
N VAL A 78 -10.18 15.14 18.74
CA VAL A 78 -9.33 15.12 19.94
C VAL A 78 -8.21 16.13 19.81
N ASP A 79 -8.16 17.06 20.76
CA ASP A 79 -7.11 18.05 20.88
C ASP A 79 -6.91 18.37 22.38
N PRO A 80 -5.67 18.28 22.92
CA PRO A 80 -4.46 17.77 22.27
C PRO A 80 -4.48 16.25 22.12
N PHE A 81 -3.90 15.72 21.02
CA PHE A 81 -3.73 14.27 20.82
C PHE A 81 -2.29 13.79 21.12
N GLU A 82 -1.39 14.72 21.42
CA GLU A 82 0.02 14.47 21.76
C GLU A 82 0.48 15.51 22.80
N GLY A 83 1.45 15.12 23.64
CA GLY A 83 2.02 15.99 24.67
C GLY A 83 1.20 16.03 25.97
N GLU A 84 1.43 17.08 26.77
CA GLU A 84 0.75 17.24 28.07
C GLU A 84 -0.76 17.37 27.91
N GLY A 85 -1.51 16.68 28.76
CA GLY A 85 -2.98 16.65 28.72
C GLY A 85 -3.57 15.70 27.68
N SER A 86 -2.76 15.10 26.78
CA SER A 86 -3.22 14.07 25.88
C SER A 86 -3.30 12.71 26.58
N GLY A 87 -4.13 11.82 26.07
CA GLY A 87 -4.27 10.45 26.58
C GLY A 87 -5.51 9.74 26.03
N LEU A 88 -5.57 8.44 26.25
CA LEU A 88 -6.72 7.65 25.81
C LEU A 88 -8.02 8.10 26.49
N GLY A 89 -7.94 8.49 27.78
CA GLY A 89 -9.08 9.01 28.51
C GLY A 89 -9.63 10.30 27.93
N LEU A 90 -8.77 11.22 27.43
CA LEU A 90 -9.23 12.41 26.72
C LEU A 90 -9.97 12.02 25.44
N SER A 91 -9.45 11.06 24.67
CA SER A 91 -10.12 10.57 23.46
C SER A 91 -11.53 10.05 23.76
N LEU A 92 -11.69 9.30 24.84
CA LEU A 92 -12.99 8.82 25.30
C LEU A 92 -13.92 9.96 25.75
N LEU A 93 -13.44 10.89 26.58
CA LEU A 93 -14.23 12.04 27.05
C LEU A 93 -14.73 12.88 25.87
N LYS A 94 -13.95 13.05 24.81
CA LYS A 94 -14.38 13.73 23.58
C LYS A 94 -15.47 12.95 22.81
N CYS A 95 -15.54 11.63 22.99
CA CYS A 95 -16.59 10.79 22.39
C CYS A 95 -17.85 10.67 23.25
N LYS A 96 -17.86 11.17 24.51
CA LYS A 96 -18.91 10.96 25.49
C LYS A 96 -20.30 11.30 24.97
N GLU A 97 -20.48 12.43 24.27
CA GLU A 97 -21.80 12.86 23.78
C GLU A 97 -22.45 11.86 22.81
N HIS A 98 -21.63 11.11 22.06
CA HIS A 98 -22.09 10.08 21.17
C HIS A 98 -22.25 8.71 21.83
N LEU A 99 -21.86 8.56 23.09
CA LEU A 99 -21.81 7.28 23.82
C LEU A 99 -22.73 7.32 25.07
N GLN A 100 -23.93 7.90 24.91
CA GLN A 100 -24.96 7.99 25.97
C GLN A 100 -25.94 6.81 25.90
N GLN A 101 -25.42 5.62 25.69
CA GLN A 101 -26.12 4.33 25.70
C GLN A 101 -25.10 3.22 25.94
N PRO A 102 -25.50 1.96 26.20
CA PRO A 102 -24.57 0.84 26.22
C PRO A 102 -23.71 0.79 24.95
N PHE A 103 -22.40 0.60 25.11
CA PHE A 103 -21.46 0.62 24.00
C PHE A 103 -20.31 -0.37 24.18
N ILE A 104 -19.65 -0.70 23.08
CA ILE A 104 -18.40 -1.46 23.07
C ILE A 104 -17.24 -0.48 22.89
N PHE A 105 -16.23 -0.61 23.72
CA PHE A 105 -14.92 -0.01 23.53
C PHE A 105 -13.98 -1.03 22.91
N ILE A 106 -13.28 -0.66 21.82
CA ILE A 106 -12.22 -1.47 21.24
C ILE A 106 -11.05 -0.59 20.83
N SER A 107 -9.85 -0.94 21.30
CA SER A 107 -8.61 -0.29 20.91
C SER A 107 -8.34 -0.54 19.42
N CYS A 108 -7.88 0.49 18.68
CA CYS A 108 -7.66 0.39 17.23
C CYS A 108 -6.47 -0.49 16.82
N ASP A 109 -5.80 -1.12 17.77
CA ASP A 109 -4.71 -2.08 17.58
C ASP A 109 -5.02 -3.48 18.16
N THR A 110 -6.29 -3.75 18.51
CA THR A 110 -6.76 -5.02 19.05
C THR A 110 -7.60 -5.79 18.04
N LEU A 111 -7.11 -6.93 17.58
CA LEU A 111 -7.84 -7.87 16.73
C LEU A 111 -8.13 -9.16 17.47
N VAL A 112 -9.34 -9.71 17.32
CA VAL A 112 -9.77 -10.97 17.94
C VAL A 112 -10.44 -11.87 16.92
N ARG A 113 -10.47 -13.18 17.19
CA ARG A 113 -11.10 -14.16 16.27
C ARG A 113 -12.53 -14.49 16.68
N GLU A 114 -12.82 -14.48 17.97
CA GLU A 114 -14.13 -14.83 18.49
C GLU A 114 -15.12 -13.70 18.25
N PRO A 115 -16.42 -14.00 18.10
CA PRO A 115 -17.47 -12.99 18.04
C PRO A 115 -17.45 -12.11 19.29
N ILE A 116 -17.58 -10.80 19.10
CA ILE A 116 -17.59 -9.83 20.18
C ILE A 116 -18.99 -9.78 20.79
N PRO A 117 -19.16 -10.06 22.10
CA PRO A 117 -20.46 -10.02 22.75
C PRO A 117 -21.07 -8.60 22.76
N PRO A 118 -22.40 -8.45 22.69
CA PRO A 118 -23.05 -7.15 22.85
C PRO A 118 -22.87 -6.59 24.26
N PRO A 119 -23.02 -5.27 24.46
CA PRO A 119 -22.84 -4.62 25.76
C PRO A 119 -24.10 -4.71 26.65
N GLU A 120 -24.68 -5.91 26.75
CA GLU A 120 -25.86 -6.19 27.61
C GLU A 120 -25.48 -6.33 29.07
N LYS A 121 -24.21 -6.50 29.36
CA LYS A 121 -23.55 -6.51 30.65
C LYS A 121 -22.24 -5.73 30.59
N ASN A 122 -21.70 -5.38 31.74
CA ASN A 122 -20.31 -4.91 31.82
C ASN A 122 -19.39 -6.13 31.69
N TRP A 123 -18.48 -6.08 30.75
CA TRP A 123 -17.50 -7.16 30.53
C TRP A 123 -16.17 -6.63 30.01
N MET A 124 -15.10 -7.37 30.26
CA MET A 124 -13.75 -7.08 29.78
C MET A 124 -13.16 -8.28 29.05
N GLY A 125 -12.52 -8.01 27.92
CA GLY A 125 -11.80 -9.01 27.11
C GLY A 125 -10.37 -9.21 27.60
N TYR A 126 -9.93 -10.49 27.63
CA TYR A 126 -8.56 -10.83 27.98
C TYR A 126 -7.98 -11.89 27.05
N ALA A 127 -6.65 -11.94 27.03
CA ALA A 127 -5.90 -13.04 26.44
C ALA A 127 -4.90 -13.61 27.44
N GLU A 128 -4.56 -14.88 27.24
CA GLU A 128 -3.44 -15.51 27.92
C GLU A 128 -2.16 -15.22 27.14
N VAL A 129 -1.16 -14.70 27.82
CA VAL A 129 0.14 -14.34 27.26
C VAL A 129 1.26 -14.82 28.19
N ASP A 130 2.43 -15.08 27.63
CA ASP A 130 3.60 -15.53 28.39
C ASP A 130 4.26 -14.39 29.19
N ASP A 131 4.10 -13.15 28.74
CA ASP A 131 4.65 -11.94 29.39
C ASP A 131 3.57 -10.88 29.59
N LEU A 132 3.27 -10.57 30.83
CA LEU A 132 2.28 -9.54 31.23
C LEU A 132 2.87 -8.14 31.38
N THR A 133 4.18 -7.97 31.34
CA THR A 133 4.86 -6.70 31.68
C THR A 133 4.48 -5.54 30.77
N GLN A 134 4.08 -5.83 29.53
CA GLN A 134 3.71 -4.84 28.53
C GLN A 134 2.25 -4.40 28.63
N TYR A 135 1.44 -5.14 29.36
CA TYR A 135 -0.02 -4.99 29.35
C TYR A 135 -0.57 -4.57 30.70
N ARG A 136 -1.69 -3.85 30.67
CA ARG A 136 -2.58 -3.74 31.82
C ARG A 136 -3.18 -5.11 32.06
N THR A 137 -3.37 -5.48 33.33
CA THR A 137 -3.83 -6.83 33.68
C THR A 137 -5.09 -6.77 34.52
N MET A 138 -5.81 -7.85 34.55
CA MET A 138 -6.99 -8.00 35.39
C MET A 138 -6.91 -9.32 36.17
N LEU A 139 -7.32 -9.27 37.44
CA LEU A 139 -7.50 -10.43 38.28
C LEU A 139 -8.88 -11.02 38.00
N VAL A 140 -8.93 -12.28 37.60
CA VAL A 140 -10.18 -12.97 37.25
C VAL A 140 -10.45 -14.09 38.25
N GLU A 141 -11.59 -14.03 38.93
CA GLU A 141 -12.06 -15.07 39.83
C GLU A 141 -13.46 -15.53 39.41
N LYS A 142 -13.63 -16.85 39.21
CA LYS A 142 -14.93 -17.46 38.84
C LYS A 142 -15.60 -16.80 37.61
N GLY A 143 -14.81 -16.34 36.65
CA GLY A 143 -15.30 -15.68 35.44
C GLY A 143 -15.64 -14.21 35.59
N ALA A 144 -15.40 -13.61 36.75
CA ALA A 144 -15.60 -12.17 37.04
C ALA A 144 -14.26 -11.46 37.20
N VAL A 145 -14.19 -10.19 36.78
CA VAL A 145 -13.06 -9.29 37.03
C VAL A 145 -13.21 -8.71 38.43
N VAL A 146 -12.26 -9.00 39.31
CA VAL A 146 -12.26 -8.53 40.71
C VAL A 146 -11.26 -7.41 40.98
N ASP A 147 -10.26 -7.23 40.10
CA ASP A 147 -9.32 -6.12 40.17
C ASP A 147 -8.72 -5.81 38.78
N ILE A 148 -8.31 -4.56 38.57
CA ILE A 148 -7.65 -4.06 37.35
C ILE A 148 -6.31 -3.42 37.74
N CYS A 149 -5.21 -4.08 37.40
CA CYS A 149 -3.85 -3.68 37.74
C CYS A 149 -3.18 -2.93 36.61
N GLU A 150 -2.39 -1.92 36.95
CA GLU A 150 -1.53 -1.24 35.97
C GLU A 150 -0.42 -2.16 35.47
N LYS A 151 0.24 -1.76 34.37
CA LYS A 151 1.36 -2.50 33.78
C LYS A 151 2.40 -2.84 34.84
N THR A 152 3.06 -3.98 34.65
CA THR A 152 4.11 -4.51 35.52
C THR A 152 3.67 -5.07 36.89
N LEU A 153 2.39 -4.91 37.28
CA LEU A 153 1.88 -5.37 38.56
C LEU A 153 1.23 -6.76 38.50
N GLY A 154 0.83 -7.20 37.31
CA GLY A 154 0.21 -8.53 37.12
C GLY A 154 1.18 -9.70 37.28
N ARG A 155 0.67 -10.85 37.74
CA ARG A 155 1.45 -12.10 37.94
C ARG A 155 0.73 -13.30 37.34
N ILE A 156 1.43 -14.07 36.51
CA ILE A 156 0.93 -15.36 35.99
C ILE A 156 0.94 -16.40 37.15
N PRO A 157 -0.07 -17.28 37.27
CA PRO A 157 -1.22 -17.46 36.36
C PRO A 157 -2.49 -16.69 36.74
N THR A 158 -2.48 -15.94 37.85
CA THR A 158 -3.67 -15.33 38.44
C THR A 158 -4.21 -14.13 37.66
N HIS A 159 -3.32 -13.37 37.04
CA HIS A 159 -3.69 -12.20 36.25
C HIS A 159 -3.73 -12.55 34.76
N LYS A 160 -4.62 -11.89 34.02
CA LYS A 160 -4.80 -12.01 32.57
C LYS A 160 -4.51 -10.68 31.90
N ALA A 161 -3.95 -10.70 30.69
CA ALA A 161 -3.71 -9.48 29.92
C ALA A 161 -5.05 -8.88 29.45
N TYR A 162 -5.34 -7.65 29.84
CA TYR A 162 -6.46 -6.88 29.28
C TYR A 162 -6.10 -6.43 27.86
N ILE A 163 -6.95 -6.73 26.90
CA ILE A 163 -6.66 -6.56 25.46
C ILE A 163 -7.21 -5.26 24.86
N GLY A 164 -7.75 -4.34 25.69
CA GLY A 164 -8.35 -3.11 25.18
C GLY A 164 -9.68 -3.33 24.47
N LEU A 165 -10.48 -4.30 24.92
CA LEU A 165 -11.80 -4.63 24.41
C LEU A 165 -12.76 -4.81 25.60
N ALA A 166 -13.90 -4.09 25.60
CA ALA A 166 -14.87 -4.16 26.68
C ALA A 166 -16.28 -3.78 26.24
N GLY A 167 -17.29 -4.39 26.86
CA GLY A 167 -18.69 -3.96 26.81
C GLY A 167 -19.03 -3.15 28.03
N ILE A 168 -19.59 -1.97 27.83
CA ILE A 168 -19.97 -1.02 28.86
C ILE A 168 -21.50 -0.86 28.82
N LYS A 169 -22.18 -1.53 29.72
CA LYS A 169 -23.64 -1.43 29.91
C LYS A 169 -24.02 -0.20 30.73
N ASP A 170 -23.39 -0.04 31.90
CA ASP A 170 -23.70 1.02 32.87
C ASP A 170 -22.89 2.27 32.52
N TYR A 171 -23.16 2.84 31.35
CA TYR A 171 -22.40 3.95 30.77
C TYR A 171 -22.47 5.23 31.65
N GLU A 172 -23.58 5.46 32.40
CA GLU A 172 -23.69 6.61 33.31
C GLU A 172 -22.65 6.52 34.44
N ILE A 173 -22.44 5.32 35.00
CA ILE A 173 -21.45 5.10 36.06
C ILE A 173 -20.04 5.28 35.48
N PHE A 174 -19.82 4.73 34.26
CA PHE A 174 -18.56 4.87 33.55
C PHE A 174 -18.20 6.35 33.33
N TRP A 175 -19.11 7.13 32.76
CA TRP A 175 -18.86 8.53 32.44
C TRP A 175 -18.69 9.38 33.70
N LYS A 176 -19.47 9.12 34.76
CA LYS A 176 -19.30 9.80 36.05
C LYS A 176 -17.89 9.59 36.59
N ALA A 177 -17.40 8.35 36.61
CA ALA A 177 -16.04 8.04 37.05
C ALA A 177 -14.98 8.73 36.18
N MET A 178 -15.14 8.70 34.84
CA MET A 178 -14.22 9.35 33.92
C MET A 178 -14.12 10.87 34.12
N GLU A 179 -15.23 11.54 34.38
CA GLU A 179 -15.25 12.99 34.62
C GLU A 179 -14.68 13.36 36.00
N GLU A 180 -15.03 12.62 37.03
CA GLU A 180 -14.53 12.85 38.40
C GLU A 180 -13.03 12.54 38.52
N GLY A 181 -12.50 11.61 37.67
CA GLY A 181 -11.10 11.19 37.68
C GLY A 181 -10.11 12.21 37.14
N GLY A 182 -10.56 13.23 36.39
CA GLY A 182 -9.72 14.30 35.87
C GLY A 182 -8.45 13.78 35.15
N LYS A 183 -7.28 14.26 35.59
CA LYS A 183 -5.99 13.84 34.98
C LYS A 183 -5.75 12.34 35.09
N GLN A 184 -6.12 11.70 36.17
CA GLN A 184 -5.96 10.27 36.37
C GLN A 184 -6.78 9.46 35.34
N ALA A 185 -8.01 9.91 35.03
CA ALA A 185 -8.84 9.28 34.00
C ALA A 185 -8.24 9.46 32.59
N ILE A 186 -7.66 10.65 32.30
CA ILE A 186 -6.97 10.91 31.01
C ILE A 186 -5.79 9.95 30.83
N ASP A 187 -4.97 9.77 31.86
CA ASP A 187 -3.76 8.95 31.82
C ASP A 187 -4.09 7.44 31.80
N SER A 188 -5.08 7.01 32.58
CA SER A 188 -5.48 5.59 32.68
C SER A 188 -6.41 5.11 31.57
N GLY A 189 -7.05 6.02 30.85
CA GLY A 189 -8.00 5.68 29.79
C GLY A 189 -9.26 4.99 30.30
N GLU A 190 -9.80 4.07 29.50
CA GLU A 190 -11.05 3.34 29.77
C GLU A 190 -11.03 2.53 31.06
N ALA A 191 -9.85 2.05 31.46
CA ALA A 191 -9.72 1.28 32.69
C ALA A 191 -10.09 2.11 33.95
N HIS A 192 -9.94 3.44 33.92
CA HIS A 192 -10.38 4.29 35.02
C HIS A 192 -11.90 4.18 35.22
N GLY A 193 -12.68 4.32 34.15
CA GLY A 193 -14.12 4.14 34.19
C GLY A 193 -14.56 2.72 34.53
N GLN A 194 -13.84 1.71 34.04
CA GLN A 194 -14.13 0.30 34.33
C GLN A 194 -13.89 -0.08 35.78
N ARG A 195 -12.95 0.54 36.47
CA ARG A 195 -12.74 0.34 37.91
C ARG A 195 -13.97 0.69 38.77
N ALA A 196 -14.82 1.58 38.29
CA ALA A 196 -16.08 1.91 38.97
C ALA A 196 -17.09 0.75 39.01
N PHE A 197 -16.86 -0.28 38.21
CA PHE A 197 -17.70 -1.49 38.19
C PHE A 197 -17.18 -2.59 39.11
N ILE A 198 -16.00 -2.48 39.69
CA ILE A 198 -15.47 -3.48 40.66
C ILE A 198 -16.44 -3.62 41.80
N GLY A 199 -16.79 -4.86 42.14
CA GLY A 199 -17.82 -5.18 43.15
C GLY A 199 -19.28 -5.04 42.67
N ARG A 200 -19.53 -4.56 41.42
CA ARG A 200 -20.86 -4.47 40.82
C ARG A 200 -21.14 -5.54 39.75
N GLY A 201 -20.13 -6.29 39.37
CA GLY A 201 -20.18 -7.34 38.36
C GLY A 201 -19.59 -6.90 37.03
N ILE A 202 -18.46 -7.50 36.68
CA ILE A 202 -17.82 -7.39 35.35
C ILE A 202 -17.50 -8.80 34.90
N ASP A 203 -18.09 -9.25 33.80
CA ASP A 203 -17.78 -10.57 33.22
C ASP A 203 -16.41 -10.53 32.52
N ALA A 204 -15.63 -11.61 32.63
CA ALA A 204 -14.35 -11.74 31.94
C ALA A 204 -14.51 -12.67 30.73
N HIS A 205 -14.15 -12.20 29.52
CA HIS A 205 -14.22 -12.97 28.29
C HIS A 205 -12.84 -13.24 27.69
N ALA A 206 -12.53 -14.49 27.40
CA ALA A 206 -11.27 -14.91 26.75
C ALA A 206 -11.36 -14.74 25.24
N PHE A 207 -10.27 -14.28 24.63
CA PHE A 207 -10.15 -14.12 23.17
C PHE A 207 -8.81 -14.60 22.65
N THR A 208 -8.81 -15.13 21.43
CA THR A 208 -7.62 -15.29 20.60
C THR A 208 -7.24 -13.92 20.05
N TRP A 209 -6.24 -13.31 20.64
CA TRP A 209 -5.89 -11.91 20.44
C TRP A 209 -4.63 -11.73 19.60
N PHE A 210 -4.66 -10.73 18.73
CA PHE A 210 -3.52 -10.24 17.95
C PHE A 210 -3.33 -8.75 18.23
N ASP A 211 -2.23 -8.43 18.93
CA ASP A 211 -1.77 -7.05 19.11
C ASP A 211 -1.11 -6.55 17.81
N THR A 212 -1.48 -5.36 17.35
CA THR A 212 -0.87 -4.69 16.20
C THR A 212 -0.18 -3.37 16.58
N GLY A 213 0.00 -3.11 17.87
CA GLY A 213 0.52 -1.86 18.41
C GLY A 213 2.04 -1.68 18.35
N ASN A 214 2.80 -2.71 17.96
CA ASN A 214 4.26 -2.66 17.81
C ASN A 214 4.73 -3.57 16.67
N PRO A 215 5.94 -3.34 16.08
CA PRO A 215 6.38 -4.10 14.92
C PRO A 215 6.44 -5.63 15.11
N PRO A 216 7.01 -6.20 16.20
CA PRO A 216 7.04 -7.65 16.38
C PRO A 216 5.65 -8.29 16.48
N ALA A 217 4.71 -7.63 17.16
CA ALA A 217 3.35 -8.11 17.29
C ALA A 217 2.59 -7.99 15.96
N LEU A 218 2.80 -6.89 15.23
CA LEU A 218 2.22 -6.70 13.89
C LEU A 218 2.67 -7.79 12.92
N GLU A 219 3.95 -8.19 12.91
CA GLU A 219 4.44 -9.28 12.04
C GLU A 219 3.80 -10.63 12.38
N LYS A 220 3.59 -10.92 13.67
CA LYS A 220 2.82 -12.10 14.08
C LYS A 220 1.37 -12.05 13.58
N ALA A 221 0.74 -10.88 13.68
CA ALA A 221 -0.60 -10.67 13.17
C ALA A 221 -0.65 -10.83 11.64
N ARG A 222 0.32 -10.28 10.89
CA ARG A 222 0.44 -10.43 9.43
C ARG A 222 0.48 -11.90 9.04
N THR A 223 1.37 -12.68 9.65
CA THR A 223 1.47 -14.13 9.39
C THR A 223 0.14 -14.88 9.68
N ALA A 224 -0.57 -14.48 10.75
CA ALA A 224 -1.83 -15.12 11.14
C ALA A 224 -3.04 -14.75 10.23
N TYR A 225 -2.97 -13.60 9.56
CA TYR A 225 -4.01 -13.09 8.67
C TYR A 225 -3.68 -13.26 7.18
N GLU A 226 -2.46 -13.69 6.85
CA GLU A 226 -2.02 -13.91 5.47
C GLU A 226 -2.93 -14.92 4.77
N LYS A 227 -3.51 -14.50 3.65
CA LYS A 227 -4.31 -15.36 2.77
C LYS A 227 -3.47 -15.84 1.61
N SER A 228 -3.49 -17.14 1.35
CA SER A 228 -2.85 -17.70 0.16
C SER A 228 -3.52 -17.17 -1.11
N GLY A 229 -2.72 -16.63 -2.05
CA GLY A 229 -3.18 -16.23 -3.37
C GLY A 229 -3.68 -14.78 -3.50
N GLY A 230 -3.44 -13.93 -2.53
CA GLY A 230 -3.66 -12.48 -2.65
C GLY A 230 -2.66 -11.81 -3.62
N PRO A 231 -2.96 -10.59 -4.11
CA PRO A 231 -2.04 -9.85 -4.97
C PRO A 231 -0.74 -9.53 -4.22
N ASN A 232 0.41 -9.84 -4.84
CA ASN A 232 1.70 -9.48 -4.29
C ASN A 232 1.95 -7.98 -4.55
N ILE A 233 1.73 -7.15 -3.53
CA ILE A 233 1.90 -5.70 -3.61
C ILE A 233 3.19 -5.32 -2.89
N LEU A 234 4.09 -4.67 -3.61
CA LEU A 234 5.30 -4.12 -3.02
C LEU A 234 4.93 -2.97 -2.06
N GLU A 235 5.18 -3.16 -0.76
CA GLU A 235 4.96 -2.11 0.24
C GLU A 235 5.85 -0.90 -0.02
N LYS A 236 5.25 0.28 -0.08
CA LYS A 236 5.93 1.56 -0.11
C LYS A 236 5.57 2.35 1.14
N THR A 237 6.51 3.15 1.62
CA THR A 237 6.28 3.91 2.86
C THR A 237 5.24 5.01 2.72
N ASN A 238 5.08 5.57 1.52
CA ASN A 238 4.25 6.74 1.22
C ASN A 238 3.05 6.43 0.32
N GLU A 239 2.87 5.19 -0.10
CA GLU A 239 1.72 4.73 -0.88
C GLU A 239 1.15 3.46 -0.25
N ALA A 240 -0.16 3.26 -0.37
CA ALA A 240 -0.81 2.01 0.02
C ALA A 240 -1.94 1.65 -0.96
N ILE A 241 -2.22 0.35 -1.04
CA ILE A 241 -3.34 -0.20 -1.80
C ILE A 241 -4.11 -1.08 -0.85
N TRP A 242 -5.40 -0.81 -0.70
CA TRP A 242 -6.28 -1.57 0.20
C TRP A 242 -7.45 -2.17 -0.57
N PHE A 243 -7.78 -3.43 -0.26
CA PHE A 243 -8.93 -4.14 -0.79
C PHE A 243 -9.98 -4.28 0.31
N VAL A 244 -11.09 -3.60 0.15
CA VAL A 244 -12.15 -3.54 1.16
C VAL A 244 -13.51 -3.64 0.50
N ASP A 245 -14.30 -4.67 0.85
CA ASP A 245 -15.68 -4.85 0.39
C ASP A 245 -15.85 -4.74 -1.14
N GLY A 246 -14.99 -5.45 -1.90
CA GLY A 246 -14.99 -5.44 -3.37
C GLY A 246 -14.57 -4.10 -4.00
N GLN A 247 -13.94 -3.23 -3.20
CA GLN A 247 -13.37 -1.96 -3.64
C GLN A 247 -11.85 -1.97 -3.48
N VAL A 248 -11.17 -1.27 -4.38
CA VAL A 248 -9.76 -0.96 -4.26
C VAL A 248 -9.62 0.52 -3.89
N ILE A 249 -8.93 0.80 -2.79
CA ILE A 249 -8.62 2.16 -2.35
C ILE A 249 -7.13 2.36 -2.46
N LYS A 250 -6.70 3.37 -3.21
CA LYS A 250 -5.30 3.76 -3.34
C LYS A 250 -5.03 5.04 -2.57
N PHE A 251 -3.99 5.00 -1.75
CA PHE A 251 -3.50 6.10 -0.94
C PHE A 251 -2.13 6.57 -1.44
N SER A 252 -1.90 7.87 -1.40
CA SER A 252 -0.57 8.48 -1.46
C SER A 252 -0.53 9.73 -0.56
N ASP A 253 0.62 10.01 0.07
CA ASP A 253 0.85 11.27 0.77
C ASP A 253 0.97 12.46 -0.18
N ASP A 254 1.28 12.23 -1.46
CA ASP A 254 1.28 13.22 -2.53
C ASP A 254 -0.14 13.43 -3.08
N GLN A 255 -0.78 14.52 -2.65
CA GLN A 255 -2.13 14.89 -3.10
C GLN A 255 -2.19 15.21 -4.60
N THR A 256 -1.12 15.76 -5.17
CA THR A 256 -1.05 16.05 -6.61
C THR A 256 -1.04 14.76 -7.42
N PHE A 257 -0.31 13.77 -6.95
CA PHE A 257 -0.30 12.42 -7.54
C PHE A 257 -1.71 11.80 -7.58
N ILE A 258 -2.45 11.86 -6.47
CA ILE A 258 -3.84 11.36 -6.38
C ILE A 258 -4.76 12.13 -7.33
N ALA A 259 -4.71 13.45 -7.29
CA ALA A 259 -5.56 14.31 -8.14
C ALA A 259 -5.29 14.07 -9.64
N ASN A 260 -4.04 13.95 -10.05
CA ASN A 260 -3.66 13.70 -11.43
C ASN A 260 -4.08 12.30 -11.89
N ARG A 261 -3.91 11.27 -11.06
CA ARG A 261 -4.39 9.92 -11.38
C ARG A 261 -5.91 9.88 -11.54
N ALA A 262 -6.65 10.54 -10.66
CA ALA A 262 -8.11 10.63 -10.75
C ALA A 262 -8.57 11.36 -12.04
N LYS A 263 -7.94 12.50 -12.39
CA LYS A 263 -8.21 13.20 -13.64
C LYS A 263 -7.90 12.34 -14.86
N ARG A 264 -6.77 11.64 -14.84
CA ARG A 264 -6.39 10.76 -15.96
C ARG A 264 -7.30 9.56 -16.13
N ALA A 265 -7.86 9.01 -15.06
CA ALA A 265 -8.84 7.92 -15.19
C ALA A 265 -10.02 8.29 -16.11
N ALA A 266 -10.50 9.53 -16.01
CA ALA A 266 -11.57 10.03 -16.89
C ALA A 266 -11.13 10.12 -18.36
N LEU A 267 -9.86 10.47 -18.62
CA LEU A 267 -9.27 10.50 -19.97
C LEU A 267 -9.00 9.10 -20.54
N LEU A 268 -8.83 8.10 -19.66
CA LEU A 268 -8.56 6.71 -20.01
C LEU A 268 -9.83 5.83 -19.92
N LYS A 269 -11.02 6.45 -19.91
CA LYS A 269 -12.31 5.75 -19.78
C LYS A 269 -12.44 4.60 -20.76
N GLY A 270 -12.89 3.46 -20.26
CA GLY A 270 -13.08 2.22 -21.02
C GLY A 270 -11.84 1.31 -21.06
N PHE A 271 -10.67 1.79 -20.63
CA PHE A 271 -9.43 1.01 -20.55
C PHE A 271 -8.95 0.79 -19.11
N VAL A 272 -9.32 1.67 -18.21
CA VAL A 272 -9.01 1.62 -16.78
C VAL A 272 -10.28 1.55 -15.96
N PRO A 273 -10.22 1.11 -14.68
CA PRO A 273 -11.37 1.13 -13.79
C PRO A 273 -11.94 2.55 -13.63
N GLU A 274 -13.26 2.64 -13.54
CA GLU A 274 -13.93 3.91 -13.24
C GLU A 274 -13.71 4.29 -11.77
N ILE A 275 -13.22 5.49 -11.52
CA ILE A 275 -13.06 6.01 -10.16
C ILE A 275 -14.43 6.42 -9.62
N THR A 276 -14.84 5.79 -8.52
CA THR A 276 -16.14 5.98 -7.88
C THR A 276 -16.09 6.90 -6.65
N GLY A 277 -14.91 7.31 -6.21
CA GLY A 277 -14.72 8.22 -5.09
C GLY A 277 -13.31 8.78 -5.05
N VAL A 278 -13.18 10.06 -4.70
CA VAL A 278 -11.88 10.76 -4.60
C VAL A 278 -11.86 11.59 -3.31
N LYS A 279 -10.75 11.53 -2.61
CA LYS A 279 -10.36 12.39 -1.48
C LYS A 279 -8.98 12.97 -1.75
N SER A 280 -8.51 13.88 -0.92
CA SER A 280 -7.21 14.54 -1.15
C SER A 280 -6.05 13.56 -1.31
N ASN A 281 -6.01 12.51 -0.49
CA ASN A 281 -4.93 11.53 -0.45
C ASN A 281 -5.34 10.14 -0.95
N MET A 282 -6.58 9.96 -1.44
CA MET A 282 -7.11 8.65 -1.78
C MET A 282 -8.06 8.71 -2.97
N TYR A 283 -8.11 7.63 -3.74
CA TYR A 283 -9.21 7.39 -4.66
C TYR A 283 -9.64 5.92 -4.60
N ARG A 284 -10.90 5.68 -5.01
CA ARG A 284 -11.55 4.38 -4.97
C ARG A 284 -12.09 3.98 -6.33
N TYR A 285 -11.97 2.70 -6.65
CA TYR A 285 -12.66 2.05 -7.77
C TYR A 285 -13.11 0.63 -7.38
N ALA A 286 -14.08 0.06 -8.11
CA ALA A 286 -14.51 -1.31 -7.88
C ALA A 286 -13.39 -2.30 -8.23
N GLU A 287 -13.22 -3.35 -7.43
CA GLU A 287 -12.27 -4.42 -7.74
C GLU A 287 -12.59 -5.05 -9.09
N VAL A 288 -11.57 -5.22 -9.92
CA VAL A 288 -11.73 -5.72 -11.29
C VAL A 288 -11.50 -7.21 -11.32
N GLU A 289 -12.50 -7.97 -11.79
CA GLU A 289 -12.38 -9.41 -12.00
C GLU A 289 -11.44 -9.69 -13.18
N GLY A 290 -10.40 -10.46 -12.95
CA GLY A 290 -9.45 -10.86 -13.99
C GLY A 290 -8.21 -11.51 -13.41
N ARG A 291 -7.38 -12.06 -14.29
CA ARG A 291 -6.05 -12.57 -13.94
C ARG A 291 -5.00 -11.65 -14.51
N VAL A 292 -3.91 -11.50 -13.78
CA VAL A 292 -2.75 -10.73 -14.24
C VAL A 292 -2.21 -11.34 -15.53
N MET A 293 -1.85 -10.49 -16.48
CA MET A 293 -1.44 -10.93 -17.81
C MET A 293 -0.19 -11.85 -17.78
N SER A 294 0.75 -11.64 -16.84
CA SER A 294 1.92 -12.49 -16.64
C SER A 294 1.59 -13.95 -16.30
N ASP A 295 0.39 -14.22 -15.74
CA ASP A 295 -0.04 -15.56 -15.35
C ASP A 295 -0.71 -16.34 -16.50
N VAL A 296 -1.25 -15.62 -17.48
CA VAL A 296 -2.17 -16.22 -18.48
C VAL A 296 -1.69 -16.00 -19.92
N VAL A 297 -0.61 -15.27 -20.12
CA VAL A 297 -0.15 -14.89 -21.45
C VAL A 297 0.18 -16.10 -22.32
N THR A 298 -0.29 -16.04 -23.56
CA THR A 298 0.12 -16.86 -24.69
C THR A 298 0.37 -15.94 -25.88
N VAL A 299 1.08 -16.38 -26.91
CA VAL A 299 1.31 -15.52 -28.09
C VAL A 299 -0.01 -15.03 -28.72
N PRO A 300 -1.05 -15.86 -28.91
CA PRO A 300 -2.33 -15.36 -29.42
C PRO A 300 -3.04 -14.37 -28.50
N LEU A 301 -2.94 -14.56 -27.17
CA LEU A 301 -3.53 -13.61 -26.21
C LEU A 301 -2.74 -12.30 -26.20
N PHE A 302 -1.43 -12.36 -26.33
CA PHE A 302 -0.58 -11.18 -26.45
C PHE A 302 -0.85 -10.40 -27.74
N GLU A 303 -1.08 -11.08 -28.87
CA GLU A 303 -1.51 -10.43 -30.10
C GLU A 303 -2.83 -9.67 -29.93
N LYS A 304 -3.83 -10.28 -29.25
CA LYS A 304 -5.08 -9.58 -28.89
C LYS A 304 -4.84 -8.36 -28.00
N LEU A 305 -3.94 -8.47 -27.03
CA LEU A 305 -3.54 -7.34 -26.20
C LEU A 305 -2.94 -6.21 -27.04
N LEU A 306 -2.04 -6.51 -27.96
CA LEU A 306 -1.43 -5.50 -28.82
C LEU A 306 -2.45 -4.80 -29.73
N GLN A 307 -3.45 -5.52 -30.24
CA GLN A 307 -4.58 -4.93 -30.98
C GLN A 307 -5.40 -3.99 -30.08
N HIS A 308 -5.64 -4.39 -28.83
CA HIS A 308 -6.31 -3.55 -27.83
C HIS A 308 -5.47 -2.29 -27.52
N CYS A 309 -4.15 -2.43 -27.38
CA CYS A 309 -3.22 -1.32 -27.20
C CYS A 309 -3.21 -0.37 -28.42
N GLN A 310 -3.26 -0.88 -29.64
CA GLN A 310 -3.38 -0.02 -30.83
C GLN A 310 -4.64 0.84 -30.78
N THR A 311 -5.78 0.29 -30.36
CA THR A 311 -7.00 1.05 -30.14
C THR A 311 -6.82 2.09 -29.02
N PHE A 312 -6.13 1.72 -27.95
CA PHE A 312 -5.81 2.62 -26.85
C PHE A 312 -4.92 3.79 -27.29
N TRP A 313 -3.87 3.54 -28.09
CA TRP A 313 -2.95 4.56 -28.60
C TRP A 313 -3.47 5.34 -29.83
N SER A 314 -4.57 4.92 -30.46
CA SER A 314 -5.06 5.53 -31.70
C SER A 314 -5.61 6.94 -31.51
N GLU A 315 -6.03 7.29 -30.29
CA GLU A 315 -6.59 8.61 -30.00
C GLU A 315 -5.51 9.69 -30.06
N GLU A 316 -5.66 10.64 -30.98
CA GLU A 316 -4.76 11.79 -31.06
C GLU A 316 -4.91 12.69 -29.84
N PRO A 317 -3.82 13.30 -29.37
CA PRO A 317 -3.89 14.21 -28.23
C PRO A 317 -4.77 15.41 -28.55
N LYS A 318 -5.71 15.69 -27.65
CA LYS A 318 -6.57 16.88 -27.72
C LYS A 318 -5.87 18.16 -27.22
N SER A 319 -4.55 18.12 -27.02
CA SER A 319 -3.82 19.26 -26.48
C SER A 319 -3.00 19.97 -27.56
N ASP A 320 -2.95 21.29 -27.48
CA ASP A 320 -2.11 22.16 -28.29
C ASP A 320 -0.62 22.10 -27.94
N GLN A 321 -0.17 21.02 -27.31
CA GLN A 321 1.23 20.82 -27.00
C GLN A 321 2.00 20.71 -28.32
N ASP A 322 2.77 21.74 -28.63
CA ASP A 322 3.57 21.74 -29.85
C ASP A 322 4.65 20.62 -29.79
N LYS A 323 5.14 20.22 -30.94
CA LYS A 323 6.16 19.17 -31.07
C LYS A 323 7.43 19.49 -30.28
N VAL A 324 7.77 20.76 -30.09
CA VAL A 324 8.95 21.21 -29.37
C VAL A 324 8.78 20.96 -27.87
N SER A 325 7.64 21.37 -27.31
CA SER A 325 7.31 21.13 -25.89
C SER A 325 7.24 19.65 -25.57
N PHE A 326 6.65 18.83 -26.45
CA PHE A 326 6.61 17.39 -26.29
C PHE A 326 8.00 16.76 -26.29
N LYS A 327 8.85 17.14 -27.27
CA LYS A 327 10.24 16.67 -27.36
C LYS A 327 11.06 17.08 -26.12
N ASN A 328 10.89 18.30 -25.64
CA ASN A 328 11.53 18.75 -24.38
C ASN A 328 11.04 17.93 -23.18
N GLY A 329 9.75 17.60 -23.12
CA GLY A 329 9.19 16.70 -22.13
C GLY A 329 9.82 15.30 -22.18
N CYS A 330 9.95 14.70 -23.36
CA CYS A 330 10.66 13.44 -23.58
C CYS A 330 12.13 13.54 -23.14
N MET A 331 12.82 14.64 -23.48
CA MET A 331 14.21 14.86 -23.08
C MET A 331 14.37 14.83 -21.55
N LYS A 332 13.54 15.61 -20.84
CA LYS A 332 13.53 15.62 -19.37
C LYS A 332 13.19 14.24 -18.79
N PHE A 333 12.21 13.57 -19.37
CA PHE A 333 11.71 12.28 -18.86
C PHE A 333 12.71 11.13 -19.09
N TYR A 334 13.44 11.14 -20.22
CA TYR A 334 14.38 10.09 -20.55
C TYR A 334 15.79 10.39 -20.08
N LYS A 335 16.33 11.58 -20.42
CA LYS A 335 17.71 11.94 -20.14
C LYS A 335 17.90 12.34 -18.68
N ASP A 336 17.31 13.44 -18.27
CA ASP A 336 17.59 14.05 -16.95
C ASP A 336 17.29 13.05 -15.83
N LYS A 337 16.11 12.44 -15.90
CA LYS A 337 15.70 11.41 -14.94
C LYS A 337 16.66 10.21 -14.90
N THR A 338 17.21 9.77 -16.05
CA THR A 338 18.13 8.62 -16.06
C THR A 338 19.43 8.96 -15.36
N PHE A 339 20.01 10.15 -15.61
CA PHE A 339 21.21 10.58 -14.91
C PHE A 339 20.97 10.69 -13.40
N GLU A 340 19.88 11.33 -12.97
CA GLU A 340 19.49 11.42 -11.55
C GLU A 340 19.34 10.04 -10.90
N ARG A 341 18.74 9.07 -11.61
CA ARG A 341 18.52 7.70 -11.09
C ARG A 341 19.80 6.88 -11.01
N VAL A 342 20.70 7.04 -11.97
CA VAL A 342 22.01 6.40 -11.95
C VAL A 342 22.86 6.94 -10.79
N ASP A 343 22.87 8.25 -10.58
CA ASP A 343 23.56 8.86 -9.43
C ASP A 343 22.98 8.37 -8.10
N LEU A 344 21.64 8.28 -8.02
CA LEU A 344 20.95 7.74 -6.84
C LEU A 344 21.31 6.26 -6.60
N PHE A 345 21.41 5.45 -7.66
CA PHE A 345 21.84 4.06 -7.55
C PHE A 345 23.24 3.94 -6.93
N PHE A 346 24.21 4.68 -7.44
CA PHE A 346 25.57 4.66 -6.91
C PHE A 346 25.61 5.09 -5.44
N LYS A 347 24.81 6.10 -5.07
CA LYS A 347 24.69 6.57 -3.69
C LYS A 347 24.06 5.51 -2.77
N ASN A 348 22.93 4.90 -3.19
CA ASN A 348 22.17 3.96 -2.35
C ASN A 348 22.93 2.66 -2.07
N PHE A 349 23.74 2.20 -3.04
CA PHE A 349 24.42 0.91 -2.97
C PHE A 349 25.95 1.04 -2.79
N GLU A 350 26.43 2.25 -2.52
CA GLU A 350 27.88 2.53 -2.27
C GLU A 350 28.78 1.98 -3.40
N LYS A 351 28.28 2.03 -4.63
CA LYS A 351 29.02 1.62 -5.83
C LYS A 351 29.64 2.85 -6.51
N LYS A 352 30.61 2.62 -7.39
CA LYS A 352 31.25 3.65 -8.21
C LYS A 352 31.14 3.24 -9.68
N ASP A 353 30.92 4.24 -10.54
CA ASP A 353 30.97 4.02 -11.99
C ASP A 353 32.38 3.61 -12.43
N GLY A 354 32.47 2.59 -13.21
CA GLY A 354 33.72 2.05 -13.69
C GLY A 354 33.57 1.28 -15.00
N THR A 355 34.70 0.90 -15.56
CA THR A 355 34.75 -0.08 -16.64
C THR A 355 34.69 -1.46 -16.01
N GLU A 356 33.52 -2.09 -16.08
CA GLU A 356 33.31 -3.45 -15.56
C GLU A 356 33.25 -4.46 -16.71
N SER A 357 33.59 -5.70 -16.39
CA SER A 357 33.18 -6.86 -17.18
C SER A 357 31.78 -7.29 -16.75
N ILE A 358 30.81 -7.31 -17.65
CA ILE A 358 29.46 -7.83 -17.39
C ILE A 358 29.31 -9.16 -18.11
N ASN A 359 29.12 -10.24 -17.35
CA ASN A 359 29.08 -11.62 -17.86
C ASN A 359 30.24 -11.94 -18.83
N GLY A 360 31.45 -11.50 -18.47
CA GLY A 360 32.67 -11.73 -19.26
C GLY A 360 32.90 -10.74 -20.41
N VAL A 361 31.97 -9.82 -20.68
CA VAL A 361 32.11 -8.80 -21.73
C VAL A 361 32.53 -7.47 -21.09
N SER A 362 33.66 -6.89 -21.51
CA SER A 362 34.12 -5.59 -21.01
C SER A 362 33.19 -4.47 -21.48
N MET A 363 32.76 -3.64 -20.53
CA MET A 363 31.83 -2.53 -20.76
C MET A 363 32.47 -1.20 -20.37
N PRO A 364 32.23 -0.10 -21.08
CA PRO A 364 32.63 1.24 -20.66
C PRO A 364 31.88 1.66 -19.38
N THR A 365 32.25 2.79 -18.78
CA THR A 365 31.48 3.37 -17.69
C THR A 365 30.05 3.64 -18.13
N VAL A 366 29.07 3.55 -17.20
CA VAL A 366 27.67 3.85 -17.56
C VAL A 366 27.54 5.31 -18.02
N LYS A 367 28.33 6.21 -17.43
CA LYS A 367 28.38 7.60 -17.90
C LYS A 367 28.81 7.70 -19.35
N THR A 368 29.89 7.00 -19.75
CA THR A 368 30.33 6.96 -21.15
C THR A 368 29.24 6.38 -22.08
N VAL A 369 28.54 5.34 -21.64
CA VAL A 369 27.44 4.75 -22.42
C VAL A 369 26.33 5.79 -22.63
N LEU A 370 25.90 6.48 -21.57
CA LEU A 370 24.82 7.47 -21.61
C LEU A 370 25.21 8.74 -22.38
N ASP A 371 26.46 9.24 -22.21
CA ASP A 371 26.94 10.43 -22.93
C ASP A 371 27.02 10.20 -24.45
N ASN A 372 27.16 8.95 -24.88
CA ASN A 372 27.22 8.56 -26.28
C ASN A 372 25.86 8.23 -26.92
N LEU A 373 24.74 8.28 -26.18
CA LEU A 373 23.41 8.08 -26.74
C LEU A 373 22.98 9.30 -27.56
N ASP A 374 22.31 9.05 -28.69
CA ASP A 374 21.61 10.13 -29.39
C ASP A 374 20.29 10.46 -28.69
N TRP A 375 20.39 11.35 -27.69
CA TRP A 375 19.25 11.81 -26.92
C TRP A 375 18.21 12.55 -27.76
N ASN A 376 18.61 13.17 -28.89
CA ASN A 376 17.67 13.82 -29.78
C ASN A 376 16.77 12.81 -30.50
N TRP A 377 17.35 11.70 -30.96
CA TRP A 377 16.60 10.59 -31.54
C TRP A 377 15.73 9.88 -30.48
N ILE A 378 16.24 9.65 -29.26
CA ILE A 378 15.47 9.05 -28.17
C ILE A 378 14.26 9.95 -27.83
N ALA A 379 14.45 11.26 -27.73
CA ALA A 379 13.40 12.23 -27.39
C ALA A 379 12.43 12.54 -28.54
N ASP A 380 12.70 12.10 -29.75
CA ASP A 380 11.78 12.21 -30.87
C ASP A 380 10.71 11.12 -30.78
N GLY A 381 9.81 11.29 -29.79
CA GLY A 381 8.76 10.36 -29.43
C GLY A 381 7.51 10.45 -30.29
N LEU A 382 6.58 9.54 -30.09
CA LEU A 382 5.29 9.47 -30.77
C LEU A 382 4.18 9.93 -29.81
N PRO A 383 3.71 11.18 -29.87
CA PRO A 383 2.72 11.72 -28.94
C PRO A 383 1.35 11.10 -29.17
N ARG A 384 0.83 10.39 -28.16
CA ARG A 384 -0.51 9.77 -28.15
C ARG A 384 -1.03 9.67 -26.71
N ARG A 385 -2.26 9.18 -26.57
CA ARG A 385 -2.75 8.68 -25.30
C ARG A 385 -1.79 7.59 -24.81
N PHE A 386 -1.51 7.54 -23.51
CA PHE A 386 -0.50 6.66 -22.93
C PHE A 386 -0.97 6.09 -21.60
N HIS A 387 -0.43 4.95 -21.22
CA HIS A 387 -0.57 4.39 -19.88
C HIS A 387 0.57 4.87 -18.96
N GLY A 388 1.80 4.76 -19.41
CA GLY A 388 3.01 5.23 -18.74
C GLY A 388 3.62 4.21 -17.77
N ASP A 389 2.95 3.07 -17.53
CA ASP A 389 3.49 1.95 -16.76
C ASP A 389 2.88 0.62 -17.24
N LEU A 390 2.85 0.42 -18.56
CA LEU A 390 2.16 -0.67 -19.24
C LEU A 390 3.01 -1.94 -19.24
N HIS A 391 3.04 -2.65 -18.12
CA HIS A 391 3.64 -3.97 -18.02
C HIS A 391 2.61 -5.01 -17.57
N PHE A 392 2.93 -6.29 -17.67
CA PHE A 392 1.95 -7.36 -17.53
C PHE A 392 1.25 -7.43 -16.17
N GLU A 393 1.93 -7.03 -15.09
CA GLU A 393 1.35 -6.98 -13.75
C GLU A 393 0.29 -5.87 -13.59
N ASN A 394 0.32 -4.87 -14.49
CA ASN A 394 -0.67 -3.80 -14.55
C ASN A 394 -1.77 -4.06 -15.59
N ILE A 395 -1.87 -5.26 -16.13
CA ILE A 395 -2.87 -5.64 -17.14
C ILE A 395 -3.64 -6.85 -16.63
N LEU A 396 -4.95 -6.69 -16.44
CA LEU A 396 -5.85 -7.79 -16.12
C LEU A 396 -6.56 -8.31 -17.37
N TRP A 397 -6.65 -9.61 -17.49
CA TRP A 397 -7.45 -10.29 -18.49
C TRP A 397 -8.64 -11.01 -17.86
N SER A 398 -9.85 -10.61 -18.25
CA SER A 398 -11.06 -11.34 -17.91
C SER A 398 -11.43 -12.32 -19.04
N GLY A 399 -11.08 -13.59 -18.85
CA GLY A 399 -11.44 -14.64 -19.80
C GLY A 399 -12.94 -14.80 -20.00
N LYS A 400 -13.74 -14.51 -18.96
CA LYS A 400 -15.20 -14.54 -19.01
C LYS A 400 -15.79 -13.41 -19.87
N LYS A 401 -15.28 -12.20 -19.69
CA LYS A 401 -15.75 -10.99 -20.41
C LYS A 401 -14.99 -10.74 -21.72
N GLN A 402 -13.89 -11.43 -21.95
CA GLN A 402 -12.98 -11.24 -23.11
C GLN A 402 -12.49 -9.78 -23.21
N VAL A 403 -12.10 -9.18 -22.08
CA VAL A 403 -11.68 -7.77 -22.00
C VAL A 403 -10.40 -7.63 -21.20
N PHE A 404 -9.54 -6.70 -21.63
CA PHE A 404 -8.39 -6.23 -20.88
C PHE A 404 -8.76 -5.00 -20.06
N THR A 405 -8.22 -4.90 -18.85
CA THR A 405 -8.32 -3.70 -18.01
C THR A 405 -6.91 -3.31 -17.56
N PHE A 406 -6.55 -2.06 -17.78
CA PHE A 406 -5.26 -1.53 -17.37
C PHE A 406 -5.35 -0.96 -15.96
N LEU A 407 -4.38 -1.29 -15.12
CA LEU A 407 -4.27 -0.82 -13.75
C LEU A 407 -3.04 0.08 -13.59
N ASP A 408 -2.98 0.85 -12.54
CA ASP A 408 -1.80 1.63 -12.15
C ASP A 408 -1.23 2.57 -13.22
N TRP A 409 -2.11 3.18 -14.01
CA TRP A 409 -1.71 4.20 -14.98
C TRP A 409 -0.93 5.33 -14.30
N ARG A 410 0.09 5.84 -14.96
CA ARG A 410 0.93 6.91 -14.45
C ARG A 410 0.13 8.22 -14.26
N GLN A 411 0.50 9.03 -13.28
CA GLN A 411 -0.15 10.31 -12.98
C GLN A 411 0.04 11.38 -14.08
N ASP A 412 1.18 11.36 -14.79
CA ASP A 412 1.52 12.28 -15.89
C ASP A 412 2.69 11.75 -16.72
N PHE A 413 2.96 12.38 -17.86
CA PHE A 413 4.18 12.23 -18.64
C PHE A 413 4.84 13.62 -18.79
N ALA A 414 5.92 13.85 -18.05
CA ALA A 414 6.61 15.14 -18.02
C ALA A 414 5.68 16.34 -17.74
N GLY A 415 4.66 16.15 -16.87
CA GLY A 415 3.65 17.15 -16.51
C GLY A 415 2.38 17.12 -17.39
N SER A 416 2.38 16.41 -18.53
CA SER A 416 1.18 16.25 -19.35
C SER A 416 0.26 15.16 -18.82
N LEU A 417 -1.04 15.47 -18.68
CA LEU A 417 -2.06 14.50 -18.29
C LEU A 417 -2.67 13.74 -19.48
N THR A 418 -2.60 14.32 -20.68
CA THR A 418 -3.29 13.83 -21.88
C THR A 418 -2.38 13.04 -22.80
N THR A 419 -1.15 13.51 -22.96
CA THR A 419 -0.21 13.05 -23.99
C THR A 419 1.07 12.52 -23.37
N GLY A 420 1.49 11.36 -23.85
CA GLY A 420 2.79 10.76 -23.56
C GLY A 420 3.35 10.08 -24.79
N ASP A 421 4.46 9.38 -24.62
CA ASP A 421 5.16 8.72 -25.72
C ASP A 421 4.76 7.23 -25.79
N VAL A 422 4.23 6.81 -26.96
CA VAL A 422 3.91 5.38 -27.22
C VAL A 422 5.15 4.50 -27.10
N TYR A 423 6.31 5.01 -27.48
CA TYR A 423 7.55 4.24 -27.34
C TYR A 423 7.85 3.87 -25.87
N TYR A 424 7.42 4.69 -24.93
CA TYR A 424 7.57 4.35 -23.50
C TYR A 424 6.65 3.21 -23.07
N ASP A 425 5.40 3.18 -23.55
CA ASP A 425 4.47 2.06 -23.28
C ASP A 425 4.97 0.77 -23.95
N LEU A 426 5.48 0.84 -25.20
CA LEU A 426 6.12 -0.29 -25.87
C LEU A 426 7.34 -0.81 -25.09
N ALA A 427 8.19 0.09 -24.59
CA ALA A 427 9.35 -0.27 -23.79
C ALA A 427 8.95 -0.90 -22.44
N LYS A 428 7.85 -0.46 -21.84
CA LYS A 428 7.30 -1.06 -20.62
C LYS A 428 6.76 -2.48 -20.87
N LEU A 429 6.12 -2.73 -22.00
CA LEU A 429 5.74 -4.09 -22.41
C LEU A 429 6.97 -4.97 -22.58
N MET A 430 7.99 -4.49 -23.31
CA MET A 430 9.25 -5.22 -23.54
C MET A 430 9.95 -5.53 -22.21
N HIS A 431 9.98 -4.56 -21.28
CA HIS A 431 10.54 -4.73 -19.94
C HIS A 431 9.93 -5.94 -19.22
N GLY A 432 8.59 -6.07 -19.20
CA GLY A 432 7.90 -7.18 -18.56
C GLY A 432 8.06 -8.53 -19.25
N LEU A 433 8.41 -8.55 -20.56
CA LEU A 433 8.72 -9.77 -21.29
C LEU A 433 10.12 -10.30 -20.95
N ILE A 434 11.07 -9.42 -20.63
CA ILE A 434 12.46 -9.80 -20.29
C ILE A 434 12.57 -10.19 -18.82
N VAL A 435 12.04 -9.39 -17.92
CA VAL A 435 12.08 -9.62 -16.46
C VAL A 435 10.70 -9.98 -15.95
N CYS A 436 10.54 -11.20 -15.47
CA CYS A 436 9.30 -11.70 -14.90
C CYS A 436 9.28 -11.45 -13.38
N HIS A 437 8.40 -10.60 -12.90
CA HIS A 437 8.31 -10.22 -11.49
C HIS A 437 8.00 -11.41 -10.57
N GLU A 438 7.21 -12.38 -11.02
CA GLU A 438 6.94 -13.62 -10.27
C GLU A 438 8.23 -14.40 -10.01
N LEU A 439 9.10 -14.57 -11.03
CA LEU A 439 10.38 -15.26 -10.86
C LEU A 439 11.34 -14.47 -9.98
N ILE A 440 11.31 -13.15 -10.04
CA ILE A 440 12.09 -12.29 -9.13
C ILE A 440 11.61 -12.46 -7.69
N ALA A 441 10.30 -12.50 -7.44
CA ALA A 441 9.73 -12.71 -6.10
C ALA A 441 10.05 -14.11 -5.52
N GLN A 442 10.38 -15.09 -6.38
CA GLN A 442 10.82 -16.43 -6.02
C GLN A 442 12.35 -16.55 -5.93
N ASP A 443 13.09 -15.43 -5.97
CA ASP A 443 14.56 -15.39 -5.99
C ASP A 443 15.19 -16.21 -7.14
N MET A 444 14.47 -16.38 -8.26
CA MET A 444 14.92 -17.13 -9.44
C MET A 444 15.87 -16.29 -10.31
N TYR A 445 16.85 -15.69 -9.68
CA TYR A 445 17.94 -14.93 -10.31
C TYR A 445 19.20 -14.99 -9.43
N GLN A 446 20.33 -14.70 -10.05
CA GLN A 446 21.60 -14.53 -9.34
C GLN A 446 22.30 -13.28 -9.82
N VAL A 447 22.92 -12.56 -8.91
CA VAL A 447 23.78 -11.42 -9.28
C VAL A 447 24.89 -11.26 -8.25
N LYS A 448 26.09 -10.98 -8.76
CA LYS A 448 27.28 -10.75 -7.96
C LYS A 448 28.08 -9.61 -8.59
N TRP A 449 28.42 -8.62 -7.79
CA TRP A 449 29.28 -7.53 -8.21
C TRP A 449 30.53 -7.53 -7.33
N GLU A 450 31.63 -8.06 -7.87
CA GLU A 450 32.94 -8.15 -7.20
C GLU A 450 33.96 -7.36 -8.02
N ASP A 451 34.72 -6.50 -7.34
CA ASP A 451 35.72 -5.62 -7.94
C ASP A 451 35.19 -4.91 -9.21
N LYS A 452 35.68 -5.36 -10.38
CA LYS A 452 35.32 -4.83 -11.70
C LYS A 452 34.52 -5.83 -12.53
N ALA A 453 33.88 -6.82 -11.91
CA ALA A 453 33.09 -7.81 -12.61
C ALA A 453 31.66 -7.88 -12.03
N ILE A 454 30.70 -7.82 -12.91
CA ILE A 454 29.28 -8.07 -12.63
C ILE A 454 28.89 -9.35 -13.32
N HIS A 455 28.51 -10.34 -12.54
CA HIS A 455 27.94 -11.58 -13.06
C HIS A 455 26.48 -11.64 -12.65
N PHE A 456 25.60 -11.84 -13.61
CA PHE A 456 24.19 -12.08 -13.32
C PHE A 456 23.62 -13.16 -14.26
N ASP A 457 22.63 -13.85 -13.73
CA ASP A 457 21.75 -14.75 -14.46
C ASP A 457 20.32 -14.55 -13.98
N LEU A 458 19.36 -14.72 -14.88
CA LEU A 458 17.95 -14.64 -14.52
C LEU A 458 17.16 -15.71 -15.26
N HIS A 459 16.28 -16.37 -14.53
CA HIS A 459 15.37 -17.33 -15.13
C HIS A 459 14.28 -16.60 -15.92
N ARG A 460 13.89 -17.19 -17.05
CA ARG A 460 12.87 -16.65 -17.94
C ARG A 460 11.84 -17.73 -18.27
N LYS A 461 10.56 -17.39 -18.27
CA LYS A 461 9.51 -18.29 -18.76
C LYS A 461 9.59 -18.38 -20.28
N GLN A 462 9.60 -19.60 -20.82
CA GLN A 462 9.67 -19.84 -22.29
C GLN A 462 8.56 -19.06 -23.03
N MET A 463 7.35 -19.01 -22.49
CA MET A 463 6.24 -18.27 -23.10
C MET A 463 6.54 -16.77 -23.24
N LEU A 464 7.23 -16.15 -22.25
CA LEU A 464 7.61 -14.74 -22.34
C LEU A 464 8.69 -14.51 -23.39
N VAL A 465 9.62 -15.45 -23.57
CA VAL A 465 10.63 -15.39 -24.62
C VAL A 465 9.99 -15.50 -26.02
N GLU A 466 8.97 -16.34 -26.16
CA GLU A 466 8.22 -16.45 -27.43
C GLU A 466 7.41 -15.18 -27.70
N CYS A 467 6.77 -14.62 -26.69
CA CYS A 467 6.07 -13.34 -26.80
C CYS A 467 7.03 -12.19 -27.14
N GLU A 468 8.24 -12.16 -26.59
CA GLU A 468 9.25 -11.15 -26.92
C GLU A 468 9.63 -11.21 -28.41
N ARG A 469 9.96 -12.40 -28.93
CA ARG A 469 10.28 -12.59 -30.36
C ARG A 469 9.12 -12.17 -31.28
N PHE A 470 7.89 -12.53 -30.87
CA PHE A 470 6.70 -12.10 -31.60
C PHE A 470 6.56 -10.56 -31.54
N PHE A 471 6.79 -9.95 -30.38
CA PHE A 471 6.67 -8.51 -30.18
C PHE A 471 7.68 -7.71 -30.98
N GLU A 472 8.92 -8.15 -31.06
CA GLU A 472 9.95 -7.52 -31.91
C GLU A 472 9.53 -7.51 -33.39
N SER A 473 9.02 -8.63 -33.87
CA SER A 473 8.51 -8.72 -35.27
C SER A 473 7.27 -7.83 -35.45
N TRP A 474 6.39 -7.76 -34.47
CA TRP A 474 5.20 -6.94 -34.49
C TRP A 474 5.54 -5.43 -34.48
N ILE A 475 6.53 -5.00 -33.67
CA ILE A 475 7.04 -3.61 -33.62
C ILE A 475 7.47 -3.17 -35.03
N VAL A 476 8.34 -3.93 -35.66
CA VAL A 476 8.86 -3.63 -37.01
C VAL A 476 7.73 -3.62 -38.05
N LYS A 477 6.84 -4.62 -38.03
CA LYS A 477 5.71 -4.75 -38.97
C LYS A 477 4.72 -3.57 -38.87
N ASN A 478 4.58 -2.98 -37.66
CA ASN A 478 3.69 -1.84 -37.45
C ASN A 478 4.38 -0.48 -37.56
N GLY A 479 5.62 -0.46 -38.08
CA GLY A 479 6.34 0.78 -38.39
C GLY A 479 6.95 1.49 -37.18
N TYR A 480 7.06 0.81 -36.03
CA TYR A 480 7.78 1.34 -34.88
C TYR A 480 9.29 1.02 -34.97
N ASP A 481 10.09 1.87 -34.36
CA ASP A 481 11.54 1.72 -34.26
C ASP A 481 11.92 0.76 -33.12
N LEU A 482 12.31 -0.46 -33.47
CA LEU A 482 12.69 -1.51 -32.50
C LEU A 482 13.95 -1.13 -31.71
N ALA A 483 14.93 -0.46 -32.34
CA ALA A 483 16.14 -0.03 -31.63
C ALA A 483 15.80 1.00 -30.54
N LYS A 484 14.85 1.92 -30.81
CA LYS A 484 14.34 2.88 -29.82
C LYS A 484 13.62 2.17 -28.67
N VAL A 485 12.75 1.19 -28.94
CA VAL A 485 12.07 0.41 -27.89
C VAL A 485 13.09 -0.31 -27.00
N ARG A 486 14.07 -0.98 -27.57
CA ARG A 486 15.14 -1.67 -26.82
C ARG A 486 15.97 -0.69 -25.97
N THR A 487 16.37 0.46 -26.55
CA THR A 487 17.10 1.51 -25.83
C THR A 487 16.29 2.03 -24.64
N LEU A 488 15.01 2.36 -24.85
CA LEU A 488 14.14 2.82 -23.76
C LEU A 488 13.90 1.73 -22.70
N THR A 489 13.82 0.46 -23.10
CA THR A 489 13.73 -0.68 -22.16
C THR A 489 14.98 -0.76 -21.28
N ALA A 490 16.16 -0.61 -21.86
CA ALA A 490 17.41 -0.58 -21.10
C ALA A 490 17.50 0.62 -20.14
N LEU A 491 17.06 1.80 -20.58
CA LEU A 491 16.95 2.98 -19.72
C LEU A 491 15.95 2.77 -18.58
N ILE A 492 14.84 2.05 -18.79
CA ILE A 492 13.90 1.69 -17.74
C ILE A 492 14.61 0.86 -16.66
N TYR A 493 15.39 -0.16 -17.04
CA TYR A 493 16.15 -0.95 -16.07
C TYR A 493 17.10 -0.11 -15.24
N LEU A 494 17.87 0.79 -15.86
CA LEU A 494 18.74 1.72 -15.11
C LEU A 494 17.96 2.63 -14.17
N ASN A 495 16.80 3.14 -14.60
CA ASN A 495 15.96 4.03 -13.82
C ASN A 495 15.37 3.35 -12.57
N ILE A 496 14.96 2.09 -12.69
CA ILE A 496 14.34 1.35 -11.59
C ILE A 496 15.38 0.69 -10.65
N ALA A 497 16.62 0.49 -11.11
CA ALA A 497 17.70 -0.08 -10.30
C ALA A 497 17.90 0.64 -8.97
N ALA A 498 17.79 1.98 -8.94
CA ALA A 498 17.92 2.78 -7.74
C ALA A 498 16.76 2.62 -6.74
N LEU A 499 15.63 2.06 -7.17
CA LEU A 499 14.37 1.99 -6.42
C LEU A 499 14.08 0.60 -5.85
N HIS A 500 14.79 -0.42 -6.32
CA HIS A 500 14.60 -1.80 -5.88
C HIS A 500 15.58 -2.20 -4.80
N HIS A 501 15.22 -3.28 -4.07
CA HIS A 501 16.04 -3.83 -3.00
C HIS A 501 17.34 -4.48 -3.52
N TYR A 502 18.33 -4.58 -2.65
CA TYR A 502 19.53 -5.38 -2.89
C TYR A 502 19.18 -6.89 -2.72
N PRO A 503 19.71 -7.82 -3.57
CA PRO A 503 20.65 -7.56 -4.66
C PRO A 503 19.99 -7.35 -6.04
N TYR A 504 18.66 -7.38 -6.15
CA TYR A 504 17.92 -7.22 -7.42
C TYR A 504 18.27 -5.91 -8.16
N SER A 505 18.52 -4.84 -7.42
CA SER A 505 19.03 -3.57 -7.95
C SER A 505 20.29 -3.71 -8.81
N LEU A 506 21.22 -4.59 -8.40
CA LEU A 506 22.47 -4.83 -9.14
C LEU A 506 22.22 -5.56 -10.46
N LEU A 507 21.28 -6.53 -10.47
CA LEU A 507 20.86 -7.20 -11.71
C LEU A 507 20.29 -6.21 -12.70
N LEU A 508 19.35 -5.34 -12.25
CA LEU A 508 18.73 -4.33 -13.11
C LEU A 508 19.77 -3.37 -13.70
N PHE A 509 20.73 -2.92 -12.89
CA PHE A 509 21.82 -2.07 -13.36
C PHE A 509 22.69 -2.78 -14.40
N GLY A 510 23.14 -4.01 -14.12
CA GLY A 510 23.96 -4.81 -15.04
C GLY A 510 23.24 -5.10 -16.36
N LEU A 511 21.95 -5.48 -16.28
CA LEU A 511 21.12 -5.74 -17.46
C LEU A 511 20.94 -4.47 -18.31
N GLY A 512 20.54 -3.35 -17.71
CA GLY A 512 20.35 -2.09 -18.43
C GLY A 512 21.65 -1.58 -19.09
N LYS A 513 22.78 -1.60 -18.36
CA LYS A 513 24.08 -1.20 -18.89
C LYS A 513 24.53 -2.09 -20.05
N SER A 514 24.38 -3.42 -19.94
CA SER A 514 24.77 -4.37 -21.00
C SER A 514 23.91 -4.22 -22.26
N MET A 515 22.59 -4.03 -22.12
CA MET A 515 21.71 -3.80 -23.25
C MET A 515 22.10 -2.54 -24.03
N LEU A 516 22.30 -1.40 -23.35
CA LEU A 516 22.71 -0.15 -24.00
C LEU A 516 24.07 -0.25 -24.71
N ALA A 517 25.03 -0.96 -24.13
CA ALA A 517 26.35 -1.14 -24.76
C ALA A 517 26.31 -2.04 -26.01
N ASN A 518 25.37 -2.99 -26.08
CA ASN A 518 25.22 -3.92 -27.17
C ASN A 518 24.40 -3.36 -28.36
N GLU A 519 23.48 -2.42 -28.12
CA GLU A 519 22.68 -1.78 -29.18
C GLU A 519 23.53 -0.95 -30.19
N LYS A 520 24.80 -0.69 -29.89
CA LYS A 520 25.73 0.05 -30.76
C LYS A 520 26.49 -0.82 -31.77
N LYS A 521 26.28 -2.12 -31.77
CA LYS A 521 26.84 -3.03 -32.76
C LYS A 521 25.78 -3.41 -33.78
#